data_243324e33b6ba6c868dcf49d8ad68979
#
_entry.id   243324e33b6ba6c868dcf49d8ad68979
#
_cell.length_a   1.000
_cell.length_b   1.000
_cell.length_c   1.000
_cell.angle_alpha   90.00
_cell.angle_beta   90.00
_cell.angle_gamma   90.00
#
_symmetry.space_group_name_H-M   'P 1'
#
loop_
_entity.id
_entity.type
_entity.pdbx_description
1 polymer ?
#
loop_
_entity_poly.entity_id
_entity_poly.type
_entity_poly.pdbx_seq_one_letter_code
_entity_poly.pdbx_strand_id
1 'polypeptide(L)'
;MIFKKKERVENSPQNKKGKIPSRVKGKMKIVAMMVVFALIWGQVPVGATVNDNLSTVLQKLIGTKTDTITDNYEDSSVHAKLNCLEKQTVALQASVEEIKGQNSAYSLYCFIQSSDTRYEGCELTLTSESGNQMATGNLHLDKKLNKYVANIYSNFNGNCTLQYGSVKENINLGATGQEHQLKPYISDLMVWIDSNNSAYSGKNVVLKDSRGGTVESAKLKLVNGHYEATMTAYANGNYTIAYPYVASSKILNLTTGVTLNGSAKRQQLFGDLQQMTIADIQACCKAGAITSIAKVGDTFSDGTYTYTIIGINQDKPSDASGKALSKSQYGDVLTVMPLGAPAGATNGQPVSMNASATPWGENFAVMNGDNTNSGSWASSQMRSTTMPQYLAKLPQATQNAIGYVQKVTGTYDGYNDGGNNSVTGDKCFLLSDKEIFGGNGAWCTNNEANATFQYQYFQSIATTPESRNINSRWWWLRSPSYGNSNRFCIVNAGSSGNGSASNSNGVFAAFCIY
;
A
#
# COMPACT_ATOMS: atom_id res chain seq x y z
N MET A 1 38.12 38.94 -36.53
CA MET A 1 39.36 38.18 -36.88
C MET A 1 39.11 36.75 -36.49
N ILE A 2 38.91 35.92 -37.52
CA ILE A 2 39.68 34.67 -37.78
C ILE A 2 39.25 33.49 -36.90
N PHE A 3 38.87 32.31 -37.32
CA PHE A 3 38.70 31.64 -38.63
C PHE A 3 37.67 30.50 -38.49
N LYS A 4 36.96 30.23 -39.55
CA LYS A 4 36.13 29.03 -39.79
C LYS A 4 37.03 27.79 -39.92
N LYS A 5 36.56 26.65 -39.38
CA LYS A 5 36.85 25.36 -40.01
C LYS A 5 35.58 24.53 -40.13
N LYS A 6 35.18 24.28 -41.37
CA LYS A 6 34.19 23.29 -41.80
C LYS A 6 34.89 21.94 -41.80
N GLU A 7 34.31 20.94 -41.16
CA GLU A 7 34.59 19.56 -41.52
C GLU A 7 33.33 18.87 -42.02
N ARG A 8 33.46 18.27 -43.15
CA ARG A 8 32.48 17.45 -43.87
C ARG A 8 32.26 16.17 -43.07
N VAL A 9 31.02 15.80 -42.82
CA VAL A 9 30.64 14.46 -42.43
C VAL A 9 30.05 13.76 -43.65
N GLU A 10 30.74 12.69 -44.06
CA GLU A 10 30.31 11.77 -45.09
C GLU A 10 29.04 11.04 -44.70
N ASN A 11 28.09 10.99 -45.62
CA ASN A 11 26.88 10.19 -45.54
C ASN A 11 27.22 8.71 -45.73
N SER A 12 27.10 7.93 -44.65
CA SER A 12 27.01 6.48 -44.71
C SER A 12 25.55 6.05 -44.84
N PRO A 13 25.18 5.10 -45.69
CA PRO A 13 23.81 4.72 -45.92
C PRO A 13 23.23 3.98 -44.71
N GLN A 14 22.18 4.54 -44.09
CA GLN A 14 21.41 3.87 -43.04
C GLN A 14 20.72 2.63 -43.60
N ASN A 15 21.19 1.49 -43.15
CA ASN A 15 20.56 0.18 -43.35
C ASN A 15 19.22 0.15 -42.61
N LYS A 16 18.12 0.33 -43.31
CA LYS A 16 16.74 0.17 -42.77
C LYS A 16 16.55 -1.28 -42.32
N LYS A 17 16.77 -1.56 -41.06
CA LYS A 17 16.35 -2.83 -40.46
C LYS A 17 14.82 -2.87 -40.46
N GLY A 18 14.24 -3.62 -41.39
CA GLY A 18 12.81 -3.90 -41.43
C GLY A 18 12.35 -4.54 -40.12
N LYS A 19 11.34 -3.96 -39.49
CA LYS A 19 10.68 -4.54 -38.28
C LYS A 19 9.97 -5.83 -38.70
N ILE A 20 10.47 -6.97 -38.28
CA ILE A 20 9.80 -8.28 -38.44
C ILE A 20 8.51 -8.26 -37.55
N PRO A 21 7.34 -8.60 -38.11
CA PRO A 21 6.10 -8.64 -37.35
C PRO A 21 6.20 -9.57 -36.12
N SER A 22 5.59 -9.20 -35.01
CA SER A 22 5.67 -9.93 -33.72
C SER A 22 5.29 -11.41 -33.80
N ARG A 23 4.36 -11.77 -34.70
CA ARG A 23 3.96 -13.15 -34.98
C ARG A 23 5.07 -14.00 -35.61
N VAL A 24 5.97 -13.39 -36.41
CA VAL A 24 7.10 -14.07 -37.00
C VAL A 24 8.24 -14.26 -36.00
N LYS A 25 8.43 -13.31 -35.07
CA LYS A 25 9.42 -13.42 -33.98
C LYS A 25 9.08 -14.56 -33.01
N GLY A 26 7.81 -14.82 -32.74
CA GLY A 26 7.36 -15.95 -31.92
C GLY A 26 7.71 -17.29 -32.57
N LYS A 27 7.40 -17.43 -33.86
CA LYS A 27 7.70 -18.65 -34.63
C LYS A 27 9.22 -18.89 -34.78
N MET A 28 10.02 -17.83 -34.99
CA MET A 28 11.48 -17.94 -35.04
C MET A 28 12.09 -18.36 -33.68
N LYS A 29 11.54 -17.92 -32.56
CA LYS A 29 12.03 -18.36 -31.25
C LYS A 29 11.75 -19.84 -31.00
N ILE A 30 10.59 -20.35 -31.43
CA ILE A 30 10.23 -21.77 -31.31
C ILE A 30 11.12 -22.62 -32.22
N VAL A 31 11.37 -22.19 -33.45
CA VAL A 31 12.27 -22.90 -34.39
C VAL A 31 13.71 -22.88 -33.87
N ALA A 32 14.20 -21.74 -33.33
CA ALA A 32 15.53 -21.68 -32.74
C ALA A 32 15.65 -22.57 -31.49
N MET A 33 14.59 -22.65 -30.67
CA MET A 33 14.56 -23.53 -29.52
C MET A 33 14.56 -25.01 -29.93
N MET A 34 13.85 -25.38 -31.00
CA MET A 34 13.85 -26.73 -31.55
C MET A 34 15.19 -27.12 -32.17
N VAL A 35 15.89 -26.19 -32.84
CA VAL A 35 17.24 -26.42 -33.39
C VAL A 35 18.24 -26.61 -32.24
N VAL A 36 18.13 -25.88 -31.16
CA VAL A 36 18.94 -26.07 -29.93
C VAL A 36 18.65 -27.42 -29.27
N PHE A 37 17.42 -27.84 -29.20
CA PHE A 37 17.06 -29.17 -28.70
C PHE A 37 17.55 -30.29 -29.59
N ALA A 38 17.43 -30.14 -30.93
CA ALA A 38 17.96 -31.12 -31.88
C ALA A 38 19.50 -31.21 -31.87
N LEU A 39 20.17 -30.08 -31.63
CA LEU A 39 21.65 -30.02 -31.51
C LEU A 39 22.14 -30.60 -30.17
N ILE A 40 21.37 -30.47 -29.08
CA ILE A 40 21.75 -31.00 -27.76
C ILE A 40 21.50 -32.52 -27.70
N TRP A 41 20.53 -33.06 -28.43
CA TRP A 41 20.09 -34.46 -28.31
C TRP A 41 20.27 -35.29 -29.61
N GLY A 42 20.76 -34.67 -30.67
CA GLY A 42 21.42 -35.34 -31.81
C GLY A 42 20.52 -36.07 -32.81
N GLN A 43 19.17 -36.11 -32.68
CA GLN A 43 18.36 -36.83 -33.67
C GLN A 43 16.92 -36.32 -33.83
N VAL A 44 16.42 -36.36 -35.05
CA VAL A 44 15.00 -36.27 -35.37
C VAL A 44 14.34 -37.60 -34.99
N PRO A 45 13.17 -37.62 -34.33
CA PRO A 45 12.52 -38.85 -33.91
C PRO A 45 12.31 -39.78 -35.12
N VAL A 46 12.69 -41.05 -34.96
CA VAL A 46 12.41 -42.08 -35.97
C VAL A 46 10.90 -42.16 -36.15
N GLY A 47 10.42 -41.94 -37.36
CA GLY A 47 9.00 -41.96 -37.69
C GLY A 47 8.36 -40.61 -38.07
N ALA A 48 9.13 -39.51 -38.01
CA ALA A 48 8.67 -38.25 -38.58
C ALA A 48 8.89 -38.29 -40.12
N THR A 49 7.86 -37.98 -40.87
CA THR A 49 7.89 -37.94 -42.33
C THR A 49 7.89 -36.50 -42.85
N VAL A 50 8.29 -36.31 -44.10
CA VAL A 50 8.33 -34.98 -44.74
C VAL A 50 6.92 -34.33 -44.80
N ASN A 51 5.88 -35.13 -44.70
CA ASN A 51 4.48 -34.68 -44.77
C ASN A 51 3.86 -34.38 -43.39
N ASP A 52 4.59 -34.62 -42.29
CA ASP A 52 4.08 -34.29 -40.95
C ASP A 52 4.06 -32.77 -40.74
N ASN A 53 2.92 -32.27 -40.27
CA ASN A 53 2.88 -30.88 -39.88
C ASN A 53 3.66 -30.66 -38.58
N LEU A 54 4.03 -29.41 -38.31
CA LEU A 54 4.86 -29.05 -37.16
C LEU A 54 4.26 -29.54 -35.80
N SER A 55 2.96 -29.55 -35.67
CA SER A 55 2.25 -30.04 -34.46
C SER A 55 2.48 -31.53 -34.26
N THR A 56 2.36 -32.34 -35.34
CA THR A 56 2.57 -33.80 -35.32
C THR A 56 4.05 -34.13 -35.00
N VAL A 57 4.99 -33.41 -35.59
CA VAL A 57 6.42 -33.59 -35.30
C VAL A 57 6.74 -33.26 -33.86
N LEU A 58 6.19 -32.14 -33.34
CA LEU A 58 6.34 -31.77 -31.94
C LEU A 58 5.75 -32.81 -30.99
N GLN A 59 4.59 -33.35 -31.31
CA GLN A 59 3.92 -34.36 -30.49
C GLN A 59 4.73 -35.67 -30.46
N LYS A 60 5.31 -36.09 -31.59
CA LYS A 60 6.23 -37.23 -31.66
C LYS A 60 7.53 -37.00 -30.88
N LEU A 61 8.08 -35.78 -30.92
CA LEU A 61 9.31 -35.42 -30.24
C LEU A 61 9.12 -35.29 -28.71
N ILE A 62 8.05 -34.57 -28.31
CA ILE A 62 7.78 -34.29 -26.89
C ILE A 62 7.15 -35.49 -26.20
N GLY A 63 6.24 -36.18 -26.89
CA GLY A 63 5.46 -37.28 -26.35
C GLY A 63 4.36 -36.86 -25.38
N THR A 64 3.83 -37.79 -24.67
CA THR A 64 2.79 -37.61 -23.64
C THR A 64 3.38 -37.78 -22.24
N LYS A 65 2.70 -37.24 -21.24
CA LYS A 65 3.13 -37.33 -19.83
C LYS A 65 3.25 -38.80 -19.33
N THR A 66 2.62 -39.73 -19.99
CA THR A 66 2.62 -41.16 -19.63
C THR A 66 3.58 -42.01 -20.46
N ASP A 67 4.31 -41.41 -21.42
CA ASP A 67 5.22 -42.18 -22.26
C ASP A 67 6.32 -42.86 -21.44
N THR A 68 6.71 -44.03 -21.91
CA THR A 68 7.81 -44.83 -21.35
C THR A 68 8.94 -44.95 -22.36
N ILE A 69 10.14 -45.32 -21.88
CA ILE A 69 11.29 -45.60 -22.76
C ILE A 69 10.94 -46.73 -23.71
N THR A 70 11.18 -46.51 -24.99
CA THR A 70 11.17 -47.57 -26.02
C THR A 70 12.42 -48.43 -25.95
N ASP A 71 12.55 -49.47 -26.79
CA ASP A 71 13.72 -50.35 -26.85
C ASP A 71 15.03 -49.61 -27.12
N ASN A 72 14.94 -48.43 -27.77
CA ASN A 72 16.08 -47.56 -27.97
C ASN A 72 15.85 -46.23 -27.23
N TYR A 73 16.72 -45.91 -26.26
CA TYR A 73 16.66 -44.67 -25.48
C TYR A 73 16.73 -43.42 -26.38
N GLU A 74 17.57 -43.43 -27.40
CA GLU A 74 17.77 -42.29 -28.33
C GLU A 74 16.51 -41.92 -29.10
N ASP A 75 15.65 -42.89 -29.39
CA ASP A 75 14.41 -42.75 -30.14
C ASP A 75 13.21 -42.42 -29.26
N SER A 76 13.39 -42.42 -27.98
CA SER A 76 12.31 -42.16 -27.01
C SER A 76 11.94 -40.68 -26.96
N SER A 77 10.68 -40.40 -26.73
CA SER A 77 10.19 -39.01 -26.59
C SER A 77 10.83 -38.30 -25.40
N VAL A 78 10.80 -36.96 -25.43
CA VAL A 78 11.33 -36.13 -24.33
C VAL A 78 10.66 -36.46 -23.00
N HIS A 79 9.35 -36.70 -23.00
CA HIS A 79 8.62 -37.12 -21.80
C HIS A 79 9.07 -38.47 -21.29
N ALA A 80 9.29 -39.44 -22.19
CA ALA A 80 9.79 -40.75 -21.78
C ALA A 80 11.18 -40.66 -21.14
N LYS A 81 12.08 -39.85 -21.73
CA LYS A 81 13.42 -39.58 -21.18
C LYS A 81 13.37 -38.90 -19.81
N LEU A 82 12.49 -37.89 -19.64
CA LEU A 82 12.30 -37.22 -18.35
C LEU A 82 11.72 -38.17 -17.31
N ASN A 83 10.72 -38.97 -17.65
CA ASN A 83 10.15 -39.97 -16.74
C ASN A 83 11.18 -41.02 -16.32
N CYS A 84 12.09 -41.42 -17.21
CA CYS A 84 13.18 -42.32 -16.89
C CYS A 84 14.19 -41.67 -15.92
N LEU A 85 14.63 -40.44 -16.20
CA LEU A 85 15.53 -39.69 -15.32
C LEU A 85 14.94 -39.48 -13.94
N GLU A 86 13.66 -39.13 -13.86
CA GLU A 86 12.93 -38.97 -12.61
C GLU A 86 12.95 -40.27 -11.79
N LYS A 87 12.64 -41.43 -12.44
CA LYS A 87 12.72 -42.76 -11.77
C LYS A 87 14.12 -43.09 -11.31
N GLN A 88 15.14 -42.79 -12.13
CA GLN A 88 16.55 -43.05 -11.74
C GLN A 88 16.98 -42.15 -10.58
N THR A 89 16.55 -40.90 -10.56
CA THR A 89 16.82 -39.97 -9.46
C THR A 89 16.20 -40.46 -8.16
N VAL A 90 14.93 -40.90 -8.19
CA VAL A 90 14.25 -41.49 -7.02
C VAL A 90 14.96 -42.74 -6.52
N ALA A 91 15.37 -43.64 -7.45
CA ALA A 91 16.10 -44.84 -7.08
C ALA A 91 17.48 -44.55 -6.45
N LEU A 92 18.20 -43.54 -7.02
CA LEU A 92 19.48 -43.10 -6.46
C LEU A 92 19.31 -42.47 -5.07
N GLN A 93 18.30 -41.66 -4.88
CA GLN A 93 17.96 -41.06 -3.59
C GLN A 93 17.67 -42.16 -2.54
N ALA A 94 16.86 -43.17 -2.91
CA ALA A 94 16.59 -44.30 -2.03
C ALA A 94 17.87 -45.07 -1.62
N SER A 95 18.79 -45.30 -2.60
CA SER A 95 20.06 -45.95 -2.33
C SER A 95 20.98 -45.11 -1.43
N VAL A 96 20.99 -43.80 -1.60
CA VAL A 96 21.74 -42.88 -0.72
C VAL A 96 21.19 -42.92 0.71
N GLU A 97 19.86 -42.91 0.86
CA GLU A 97 19.23 -43.03 2.19
C GLU A 97 19.53 -44.39 2.86
N GLU A 98 19.53 -45.47 2.09
CA GLU A 98 19.92 -46.80 2.59
C GLU A 98 21.38 -46.81 3.07
N ILE A 99 22.31 -46.23 2.30
CA ILE A 99 23.73 -46.11 2.70
C ILE A 99 23.89 -45.29 3.98
N LYS A 100 23.18 -44.17 4.08
CA LYS A 100 23.17 -43.36 5.30
C LYS A 100 22.66 -44.16 6.51
N GLY A 101 21.59 -44.92 6.33
CA GLY A 101 21.04 -45.77 7.38
C GLY A 101 22.01 -46.85 7.89
N GLN A 102 22.80 -47.45 6.99
CA GLN A 102 23.79 -48.49 7.35
C GLN A 102 24.96 -47.95 8.18
N ASN A 103 25.31 -46.66 8.03
CA ASN A 103 26.42 -46.00 8.70
C ASN A 103 26.02 -45.15 9.92
N SER A 104 24.73 -45.08 10.26
CA SER A 104 24.23 -44.24 11.36
C SER A 104 23.68 -45.09 12.49
N ALA A 105 24.06 -44.75 13.74
CA ALA A 105 23.61 -45.45 14.92
C ALA A 105 22.16 -45.16 15.31
N TYR A 106 21.66 -44.01 14.90
CA TYR A 106 20.30 -43.51 15.25
C TYR A 106 19.58 -42.98 14.02
N SER A 107 18.26 -43.15 13.97
CA SER A 107 17.44 -42.62 12.91
C SER A 107 16.12 -42.09 13.45
N LEU A 108 15.68 -40.97 12.86
CA LEU A 108 14.41 -40.34 13.14
C LEU A 108 13.53 -40.42 11.90
N TYR A 109 12.38 -41.07 12.01
CA TYR A 109 11.37 -41.13 10.98
C TYR A 109 10.36 -40.02 11.23
N CYS A 110 10.46 -38.93 10.47
CA CYS A 110 9.54 -37.83 10.55
C CYS A 110 8.41 -38.00 9.54
N PHE A 111 7.18 -37.66 9.92
CA PHE A 111 6.06 -37.68 8.99
C PHE A 111 5.06 -36.56 9.25
N ILE A 112 4.38 -36.12 8.18
CA ILE A 112 3.26 -35.20 8.25
C ILE A 112 2.08 -35.74 7.43
N GLN A 113 0.92 -35.81 8.06
CA GLN A 113 -0.31 -36.24 7.40
C GLN A 113 -0.88 -35.04 6.62
N SER A 114 -0.59 -34.99 5.33
CA SER A 114 -1.04 -33.91 4.46
C SER A 114 -1.07 -34.38 3.01
N SER A 115 -2.00 -33.83 2.23
CA SER A 115 -2.04 -33.94 0.77
C SER A 115 -1.47 -32.69 0.07
N ASP A 116 -0.94 -31.73 0.83
CA ASP A 116 -0.42 -30.48 0.30
C ASP A 116 0.94 -30.70 -0.36
N THR A 117 0.99 -30.58 -1.67
CA THR A 117 2.20 -30.84 -2.48
C THR A 117 3.39 -29.93 -2.16
N ARG A 118 3.18 -28.84 -1.43
CA ARG A 118 4.24 -27.91 -1.02
C ARG A 118 5.18 -28.51 0.05
N TYR A 119 4.79 -29.61 0.70
CA TYR A 119 5.68 -30.33 1.59
C TYR A 119 6.77 -31.13 0.86
N GLU A 120 6.59 -31.39 -0.45
CA GLU A 120 7.59 -32.13 -1.24
C GLU A 120 8.92 -31.37 -1.28
N GLY A 121 10.00 -32.04 -0.89
CA GLY A 121 11.34 -31.47 -0.85
C GLY A 121 11.64 -30.54 0.33
N CYS A 122 10.67 -30.30 1.24
CA CYS A 122 10.94 -29.47 2.42
C CYS A 122 12.01 -30.11 3.31
N GLU A 123 13.02 -29.31 3.68
CA GLU A 123 14.13 -29.76 4.50
C GLU A 123 13.78 -29.78 5.98
N LEU A 124 14.20 -30.84 6.65
CA LEU A 124 14.23 -30.96 8.10
C LEU A 124 15.69 -30.98 8.57
N THR A 125 15.99 -30.23 9.62
CA THR A 125 17.36 -30.11 10.14
C THR A 125 17.40 -30.50 11.62
N LEU A 126 18.33 -31.37 12.00
CA LEU A 126 18.68 -31.63 13.40
C LEU A 126 19.88 -30.78 13.80
N THR A 127 19.76 -30.08 14.92
CA THR A 127 20.86 -29.32 15.52
C THR A 127 21.10 -29.74 16.96
N SER A 128 22.36 -29.74 17.38
CA SER A 128 22.74 -29.98 18.77
C SER A 128 22.27 -28.86 19.69
N GLU A 129 22.35 -29.06 21.00
CA GLU A 129 22.09 -27.98 21.98
C GLU A 129 23.02 -26.78 21.80
N SER A 130 24.23 -27.01 21.29
CA SER A 130 25.18 -25.93 20.94
C SER A 130 24.87 -25.23 19.61
N GLY A 131 23.81 -25.62 18.89
CA GLY A 131 23.38 -25.01 17.63
C GLY A 131 24.09 -25.55 16.37
N ASN A 132 24.97 -26.57 16.49
CA ASN A 132 25.61 -27.16 15.34
C ASN A 132 24.66 -28.10 14.58
N GLN A 133 24.61 -27.96 13.25
CA GLN A 133 23.85 -28.85 12.39
C GLN A 133 24.45 -30.25 12.42
N MET A 134 23.63 -31.24 12.72
CA MET A 134 24.07 -32.66 12.88
C MET A 134 23.63 -33.53 11.71
N ALA A 135 22.42 -33.33 11.22
CA ALA A 135 21.85 -34.10 10.13
C ALA A 135 20.68 -33.35 9.46
N THR A 136 20.37 -33.74 8.23
CA THR A 136 19.20 -33.24 7.49
C THR A 136 18.45 -34.39 6.84
N GLY A 137 17.20 -34.15 6.51
CA GLY A 137 16.35 -35.00 5.68
C GLY A 137 15.33 -34.17 4.93
N ASN A 138 14.89 -34.64 3.77
CA ASN A 138 13.87 -33.97 2.97
C ASN A 138 12.57 -34.75 2.99
N LEU A 139 11.45 -34.07 3.12
CA LEU A 139 10.11 -34.64 3.00
C LEU A 139 9.85 -35.11 1.58
N HIS A 140 9.31 -36.29 1.41
CA HIS A 140 8.82 -36.80 0.14
C HIS A 140 7.49 -37.54 0.33
N LEU A 141 6.64 -37.54 -0.68
CA LEU A 141 5.33 -38.16 -0.61
C LEU A 141 5.43 -39.69 -0.67
N ASP A 142 5.10 -40.36 0.44
CA ASP A 142 4.81 -41.80 0.42
C ASP A 142 3.39 -42.02 -0.11
N LYS A 143 3.30 -42.41 -1.38
CA LYS A 143 2.02 -42.63 -2.08
C LYS A 143 1.20 -43.79 -1.45
N LYS A 144 1.84 -44.76 -0.78
CA LYS A 144 1.12 -45.87 -0.14
C LYS A 144 0.45 -45.44 1.15
N LEU A 145 1.13 -44.60 1.91
CA LEU A 145 0.67 -44.13 3.21
C LEU A 145 -0.09 -42.77 3.10
N ASN A 146 -0.06 -42.17 1.93
CA ASN A 146 -0.65 -40.84 1.65
C ASN A 146 -0.22 -39.80 2.69
N LYS A 147 1.06 -39.75 2.98
CA LYS A 147 1.69 -38.81 3.91
C LYS A 147 3.08 -38.42 3.41
N TYR A 148 3.57 -37.27 3.82
CA TYR A 148 4.96 -36.89 3.59
C TYR A 148 5.84 -37.47 4.67
N VAL A 149 6.97 -38.03 4.28
CA VAL A 149 7.91 -38.72 5.17
C VAL A 149 9.34 -38.25 4.91
N ALA A 150 10.15 -38.26 5.95
CA ALA A 150 11.60 -38.05 5.84
C ALA A 150 12.31 -38.94 6.86
N ASN A 151 13.42 -39.55 6.45
CA ASN A 151 14.35 -40.24 7.36
C ASN A 151 15.55 -39.31 7.61
N ILE A 152 15.87 -39.09 8.87
CA ILE A 152 17.05 -38.36 9.29
C ILE A 152 17.96 -39.31 10.03
N TYR A 153 19.17 -39.49 9.53
CA TYR A 153 20.16 -40.40 10.08
C TYR A 153 21.25 -39.62 10.81
N SER A 154 21.60 -40.03 12.03
CA SER A 154 22.58 -39.35 12.85
C SER A 154 23.41 -40.36 13.69
N ASN A 155 24.65 -39.99 13.97
CA ASN A 155 25.48 -40.67 14.96
C ASN A 155 25.40 -40.05 16.36
N PHE A 156 24.54 -39.06 16.53
CA PHE A 156 24.32 -38.35 17.78
C PHE A 156 23.18 -39.02 18.58
N ASN A 157 23.39 -39.15 19.88
CA ASN A 157 22.41 -39.60 20.87
C ASN A 157 22.23 -38.50 21.92
N GLY A 158 20.99 -38.16 22.23
CA GLY A 158 20.67 -37.15 23.25
C GLY A 158 19.71 -36.08 22.79
N ASN A 159 19.66 -34.99 23.54
CA ASN A 159 18.78 -33.88 23.26
C ASN A 159 19.26 -33.06 22.04
N CYS A 160 18.34 -32.80 21.13
CA CYS A 160 18.61 -32.02 19.94
C CYS A 160 17.35 -31.20 19.55
N THR A 161 17.51 -30.26 18.66
CA THR A 161 16.41 -29.47 18.10
C THR A 161 16.14 -29.93 16.68
N LEU A 162 14.90 -30.36 16.43
CA LEU A 162 14.37 -30.59 15.09
C LEU A 162 13.77 -29.29 14.59
N GLN A 163 14.29 -28.82 13.45
CA GLN A 163 13.77 -27.62 12.77
C GLN A 163 13.18 -27.99 11.41
N TYR A 164 11.99 -27.45 11.11
CA TYR A 164 11.31 -27.55 9.82
C TYR A 164 10.47 -26.31 9.58
N GLY A 165 10.70 -25.67 8.45
CA GLY A 165 10.20 -24.31 8.23
C GLY A 165 10.68 -23.39 9.35
N SER A 166 9.75 -22.71 10.03
CA SER A 166 10.06 -21.90 11.22
C SER A 166 9.74 -22.61 12.55
N VAL A 167 9.29 -23.87 12.50
CA VAL A 167 9.02 -24.67 13.70
C VAL A 167 10.34 -25.21 14.25
N LYS A 168 10.52 -25.12 15.55
CA LYS A 168 11.62 -25.74 16.30
C LYS A 168 11.05 -26.56 17.44
N GLU A 169 11.40 -27.82 17.50
CA GLU A 169 10.97 -28.74 18.56
C GLU A 169 12.19 -29.42 19.20
N ASN A 170 12.21 -29.42 20.51
CA ASN A 170 13.24 -30.19 21.24
C ASN A 170 12.82 -31.65 21.27
N ILE A 171 13.69 -32.49 20.79
CA ILE A 171 13.50 -33.95 20.78
C ILE A 171 14.70 -34.61 21.44
N ASN A 172 14.48 -35.82 21.98
CA ASN A 172 15.55 -36.67 22.45
C ASN A 172 15.72 -37.83 21.46
N LEU A 173 16.86 -37.87 20.77
CA LEU A 173 17.18 -38.95 19.83
C LEU A 173 17.91 -40.04 20.56
N GLY A 174 17.22 -41.14 20.86
CA GLY A 174 17.75 -42.21 21.69
C GLY A 174 17.62 -43.61 21.10
N ALA A 175 16.98 -43.79 19.95
CA ALA A 175 16.74 -45.06 19.31
C ALA A 175 16.83 -45.00 17.80
N THR A 176 17.13 -46.13 17.17
CA THR A 176 17.01 -46.30 15.72
C THR A 176 15.54 -46.46 15.35
N GLY A 177 15.08 -45.70 14.32
CA GLY A 177 13.71 -45.76 13.83
C GLY A 177 12.69 -45.06 14.74
N GLN A 178 13.13 -44.11 15.55
CA GLN A 178 12.23 -43.30 16.35
C GLN A 178 11.27 -42.52 15.45
N GLU A 179 9.96 -42.64 15.69
CA GLU A 179 8.94 -41.92 14.93
C GLU A 179 8.66 -40.55 15.55
N HIS A 180 8.47 -39.54 14.68
CA HIS A 180 8.08 -38.21 15.08
C HIS A 180 7.07 -37.62 14.11
N GLN A 181 5.88 -37.32 14.62
CA GLN A 181 4.85 -36.65 13.83
C GLN A 181 5.07 -35.15 13.83
N LEU A 182 5.34 -34.61 12.65
CA LEU A 182 5.46 -33.16 12.45
C LEU A 182 4.10 -32.47 12.54
N LYS A 183 4.07 -31.29 13.12
CA LYS A 183 2.89 -30.42 13.07
C LYS A 183 2.79 -29.79 11.70
N PRO A 184 1.58 -29.66 11.13
CA PRO A 184 1.39 -28.88 9.91
C PRO A 184 1.93 -27.45 10.11
N TYR A 185 2.76 -26.99 9.17
CA TYR A 185 3.45 -25.69 9.29
C TYR A 185 3.30 -24.80 8.04
N ILE A 186 2.60 -25.28 7.02
CA ILE A 186 2.26 -24.49 5.85
C ILE A 186 0.82 -23.99 6.02
N SER A 187 0.62 -22.69 5.92
CA SER A 187 -0.68 -22.04 6.01
C SER A 187 -0.86 -21.07 4.86
N ASP A 188 -2.06 -21.02 4.32
CA ASP A 188 -2.43 -20.06 3.30
C ASP A 188 -3.13 -18.85 3.89
N LEU A 189 -2.85 -17.71 3.30
CA LEU A 189 -3.47 -16.45 3.62
C LEU A 189 -3.90 -15.76 2.35
N MET A 190 -5.21 -15.53 2.20
CA MET A 190 -5.74 -14.62 1.20
C MET A 190 -6.01 -13.27 1.86
N VAL A 191 -5.45 -12.22 1.31
CA VAL A 191 -5.76 -10.84 1.69
C VAL A 191 -6.48 -10.14 0.55
N TRP A 192 -7.41 -9.25 0.87
CA TRP A 192 -8.09 -8.45 -0.14
C TRP A 192 -8.35 -7.03 0.33
N ILE A 193 -8.38 -6.12 -0.63
CA ILE A 193 -8.74 -4.71 -0.47
C ILE A 193 -10.03 -4.50 -1.24
N ASP A 194 -11.10 -4.12 -0.56
CA ASP A 194 -12.39 -3.85 -1.17
C ASP A 194 -12.37 -2.48 -1.87
N SER A 195 -11.70 -2.47 -3.01
CA SER A 195 -11.49 -1.28 -3.85
C SER A 195 -11.23 -1.71 -5.29
N ASN A 196 -11.67 -0.90 -6.24
CA ASN A 196 -11.34 -1.00 -7.65
C ASN A 196 -10.32 0.08 -8.10
N ASN A 197 -9.75 0.84 -7.17
CA ASN A 197 -8.78 1.88 -7.46
C ASN A 197 -7.50 1.31 -8.07
N SER A 198 -7.19 1.68 -9.31
CA SER A 198 -6.01 1.20 -10.06
C SER A 198 -4.66 1.46 -9.37
N ALA A 199 -4.61 2.35 -8.37
CA ALA A 199 -3.43 2.61 -7.55
C ALA A 199 -2.91 1.35 -6.81
N TYR A 200 -3.80 0.36 -6.54
CA TYR A 200 -3.42 -0.90 -5.91
C TYR A 200 -2.88 -1.94 -6.87
N SER A 201 -3.08 -1.78 -8.18
CA SER A 201 -2.68 -2.75 -9.19
C SER A 201 -1.18 -3.03 -9.16
N GLY A 202 -0.82 -4.30 -9.01
CA GLY A 202 0.58 -4.74 -8.99
C GLY A 202 1.40 -4.32 -7.77
N LYS A 203 0.79 -3.65 -6.78
CA LYS A 203 1.47 -3.30 -5.53
C LYS A 203 1.71 -4.54 -4.67
N ASN A 204 2.80 -4.53 -3.92
CA ASN A 204 3.16 -5.66 -3.07
C ASN A 204 2.40 -5.62 -1.73
N VAL A 205 1.94 -6.78 -1.32
CA VAL A 205 1.60 -7.08 0.07
C VAL A 205 2.71 -7.99 0.61
N VAL A 206 3.21 -7.71 1.80
CA VAL A 206 4.35 -8.40 2.40
C VAL A 206 3.93 -9.01 3.73
N LEU A 207 4.09 -10.33 3.83
CA LEU A 207 3.92 -11.06 5.08
C LEU A 207 5.25 -11.07 5.83
N LYS A 208 5.24 -10.63 7.08
CA LYS A 208 6.43 -10.56 7.94
C LYS A 208 6.23 -11.41 9.19
N ASP A 209 7.28 -12.06 9.64
CA ASP A 209 7.31 -12.80 10.91
C ASP A 209 7.30 -11.85 12.13
N SER A 210 7.25 -12.43 13.32
CA SER A 210 7.24 -11.67 14.59
C SER A 210 8.52 -10.85 14.83
N ARG A 211 9.60 -11.11 14.10
CA ARG A 211 10.87 -10.39 14.16
C ARG A 211 10.99 -9.32 13.08
N GLY A 212 9.95 -9.17 12.23
CA GLY A 212 9.93 -8.25 11.11
C GLY A 212 10.60 -8.76 9.83
N GLY A 213 11.07 -10.01 9.82
CA GLY A 213 11.62 -10.67 8.63
C GLY A 213 10.53 -10.91 7.59
N THR A 214 10.84 -10.70 6.31
CA THR A 214 9.91 -11.01 5.21
C THR A 214 9.80 -12.51 5.04
N VAL A 215 8.59 -13.04 5.15
CA VAL A 215 8.25 -14.44 4.91
C VAL A 215 7.88 -14.65 3.45
N GLU A 216 6.97 -13.82 2.94
CA GLU A 216 6.55 -13.86 1.55
C GLU A 216 6.06 -12.48 1.10
N SER A 217 6.05 -12.26 -0.21
CA SER A 217 5.52 -11.06 -0.84
C SER A 217 4.70 -11.44 -2.06
N ALA A 218 3.47 -10.95 -2.15
CA ALA A 218 2.58 -11.17 -3.27
C ALA A 218 2.08 -9.85 -3.85
N LYS A 219 1.76 -9.85 -5.15
CA LYS A 219 1.20 -8.67 -5.82
C LYS A 219 -0.31 -8.70 -5.81
N LEU A 220 -0.91 -7.57 -5.50
CA LEU A 220 -2.35 -7.35 -5.60
C LEU A 220 -2.80 -7.43 -7.06
N LYS A 221 -3.85 -8.21 -7.30
CA LYS A 221 -4.50 -8.39 -8.60
C LYS A 221 -5.98 -8.06 -8.47
N LEU A 222 -6.55 -7.38 -9.46
CA LEU A 222 -7.99 -7.10 -9.49
C LEU A 222 -8.74 -8.38 -9.83
N VAL A 223 -9.63 -8.81 -8.95
CA VAL A 223 -10.47 -10.00 -9.07
C VAL A 223 -11.88 -9.64 -8.60
N ASN A 224 -12.88 -9.80 -9.46
CA ASN A 224 -14.29 -9.57 -9.13
C ASN A 224 -14.58 -8.21 -8.44
N GLY A 225 -13.87 -7.14 -8.83
CA GLY A 225 -14.11 -5.79 -8.33
C GLY A 225 -13.36 -5.42 -7.05
N HIS A 226 -12.49 -6.27 -6.54
CA HIS A 226 -11.57 -5.97 -5.44
C HIS A 226 -10.16 -6.45 -5.75
N TYR A 227 -9.18 -5.92 -5.04
CA TYR A 227 -7.78 -6.37 -5.18
C TYR A 227 -7.49 -7.48 -4.18
N GLU A 228 -6.90 -8.58 -4.64
CA GLU A 228 -6.53 -9.71 -3.77
C GLU A 228 -5.09 -10.18 -4.01
N ALA A 229 -4.49 -10.79 -3.00
CA ALA A 229 -3.22 -11.48 -3.06
C ALA A 229 -3.26 -12.72 -2.15
N THR A 230 -2.66 -13.81 -2.61
CA THR A 230 -2.51 -15.04 -1.82
C THR A 230 -1.03 -15.22 -1.46
N MET A 231 -0.77 -15.51 -0.20
CA MET A 231 0.57 -15.73 0.36
C MET A 231 0.59 -17.03 1.15
N THR A 232 1.77 -17.62 1.31
CA THR A 232 2.00 -18.83 2.08
C THR A 232 2.86 -18.50 3.30
N ALA A 233 2.46 -18.95 4.47
CA ALA A 233 3.26 -18.91 5.70
C ALA A 233 3.70 -20.31 6.08
N TYR A 234 4.97 -20.45 6.48
CA TYR A 234 5.60 -21.74 6.81
C TYR A 234 5.60 -22.03 8.32
N ALA A 235 4.81 -21.33 9.09
CA ALA A 235 4.60 -21.65 10.50
C ALA A 235 3.33 -21.04 11.06
N ASN A 236 2.89 -21.59 12.19
CA ASN A 236 1.93 -20.91 13.02
C ASN A 236 2.58 -19.78 13.79
N GLY A 237 1.84 -18.75 14.05
CA GLY A 237 2.31 -17.65 14.87
C GLY A 237 1.67 -16.32 14.51
N ASN A 238 2.23 -15.28 15.09
CA ASN A 238 1.84 -13.92 14.81
C ASN A 238 2.64 -13.38 13.63
N TYR A 239 1.93 -12.94 12.63
CA TYR A 239 2.48 -12.29 11.46
C TYR A 239 1.96 -10.87 11.36
N THR A 240 2.75 -10.01 10.72
CA THR A 240 2.29 -8.69 10.31
C THR A 240 2.17 -8.63 8.80
N ILE A 241 1.13 -7.96 8.32
CA ILE A 241 0.93 -7.71 6.89
C ILE A 241 1.23 -6.25 6.64
N ALA A 242 2.28 -5.99 5.86
CA ALA A 242 2.57 -4.67 5.31
C ALA A 242 1.96 -4.57 3.91
N TYR A 243 1.22 -3.51 3.64
CA TYR A 243 0.53 -3.32 2.37
C TYR A 243 0.51 -1.85 1.96
N PRO A 244 0.22 -1.53 0.68
CA PRO A 244 0.34 -0.18 0.15
C PRO A 244 -0.50 0.84 0.91
N TYR A 245 0.07 2.02 1.08
CA TYR A 245 -0.58 3.23 1.59
C TYR A 245 -1.04 3.17 3.05
N VAL A 246 -0.62 2.16 3.80
CA VAL A 246 -0.90 2.04 5.23
C VAL A 246 0.41 1.83 5.97
N ALA A 247 0.69 2.69 6.96
CA ALA A 247 1.93 2.62 7.72
C ALA A 247 1.86 1.60 8.87
N SER A 248 0.66 1.26 9.33
CA SER A 248 0.47 0.25 10.37
C SER A 248 0.29 -1.13 9.74
N SER A 249 1.20 -2.04 10.04
CA SER A 249 1.05 -3.44 9.65
C SER A 249 -0.10 -4.08 10.43
N LYS A 250 -0.95 -4.83 9.75
CA LYS A 250 -2.01 -5.57 10.43
C LYS A 250 -1.45 -6.84 11.06
N ILE A 251 -1.69 -7.03 12.35
CA ILE A 251 -1.30 -8.25 13.07
C ILE A 251 -2.29 -9.35 12.75
N LEU A 252 -1.75 -10.51 12.36
CA LEU A 252 -2.51 -11.69 12.01
C LEU A 252 -1.96 -12.89 12.77
N ASN A 253 -2.84 -13.60 13.46
CA ASN A 253 -2.51 -14.89 14.07
C ASN A 253 -2.92 -16.01 13.12
N LEU A 254 -1.95 -16.72 12.54
CA LEU A 254 -2.17 -17.92 11.74
C LEU A 254 -2.14 -19.15 12.64
N THR A 255 -3.20 -19.94 12.59
CA THR A 255 -3.31 -21.22 13.30
C THR A 255 -3.15 -22.38 12.34
N THR A 256 -2.65 -23.52 12.84
CA THR A 256 -2.46 -24.77 12.08
C THR A 256 -3.72 -25.22 11.36
N GLY A 257 -3.55 -25.84 10.21
CA GLY A 257 -4.58 -26.62 9.53
C GLY A 257 -5.48 -25.84 8.58
N VAL A 258 -5.12 -24.60 8.21
CA VAL A 258 -5.86 -23.83 7.19
C VAL A 258 -5.26 -24.16 5.82
N THR A 259 -5.91 -25.04 5.07
CA THR A 259 -5.56 -25.33 3.67
C THR A 259 -6.42 -24.54 2.71
N LEU A 260 -5.92 -24.29 1.47
CA LEU A 260 -6.60 -23.52 0.42
C LEU A 260 -7.96 -24.10 -0.04
N ASN A 261 -8.30 -25.32 0.31
CA ASN A 261 -9.55 -25.97 -0.09
C ASN A 261 -10.75 -25.47 0.75
N GLY A 262 -11.09 -24.22 0.62
CA GLY A 262 -12.30 -23.61 1.17
C GLY A 262 -12.16 -23.00 2.57
N SER A 263 -11.02 -23.14 3.24
CA SER A 263 -10.79 -22.60 4.57
C SER A 263 -9.50 -21.78 4.71
N ALA A 264 -8.97 -21.25 3.60
CA ALA A 264 -7.88 -20.30 3.64
C ALA A 264 -8.24 -19.14 4.57
N LYS A 265 -7.34 -18.76 5.46
CA LYS A 265 -7.54 -17.61 6.32
C LYS A 265 -7.65 -16.37 5.44
N ARG A 266 -8.77 -15.68 5.56
CA ARG A 266 -9.07 -14.48 4.77
C ARG A 266 -8.93 -13.25 5.65
N GLN A 267 -8.25 -12.24 5.13
CA GLN A 267 -8.06 -10.98 5.83
C GLN A 267 -8.36 -9.81 4.90
N GLN A 268 -9.38 -9.02 5.27
CA GLN A 268 -9.62 -7.75 4.62
C GLN A 268 -8.58 -6.72 5.05
N LEU A 269 -8.05 -6.02 4.07
CA LEU A 269 -7.19 -4.86 4.22
C LEU A 269 -8.00 -3.63 3.82
N PHE A 270 -7.72 -2.48 4.42
CA PHE A 270 -8.42 -1.24 4.08
C PHE A 270 -7.76 -0.58 2.88
N GLY A 271 -8.55 -0.15 1.91
CA GLY A 271 -8.07 0.29 0.63
C GLY A 271 -8.49 1.67 0.20
N ASP A 272 -9.77 1.96 0.24
CA ASP A 272 -10.27 3.27 -0.18
C ASP A 272 -10.29 4.25 0.98
N LEU A 273 -10.06 5.53 0.66
CA LEU A 273 -10.11 6.62 1.63
C LEU A 273 -11.37 6.59 2.50
N GLN A 274 -12.51 6.23 1.92
CA GLN A 274 -13.80 6.13 2.61
C GLN A 274 -13.91 4.95 3.59
N GLN A 275 -13.04 3.95 3.45
CA GLN A 275 -12.99 2.77 4.32
C GLN A 275 -11.86 2.85 5.34
N MET A 276 -10.95 3.82 5.19
CA MET A 276 -9.84 4.05 6.10
C MET A 276 -10.30 4.69 7.40
N THR A 277 -9.69 4.28 8.50
CA THR A 277 -9.80 5.02 9.75
C THR A 277 -8.98 6.32 9.67
N ILE A 278 -9.28 7.28 10.53
CA ILE A 278 -8.47 8.52 10.63
C ILE A 278 -7.00 8.20 10.92
N ALA A 279 -6.72 7.18 11.73
CA ALA A 279 -5.35 6.74 12.00
C ALA A 279 -4.65 6.19 10.76
N ASP A 280 -5.36 5.44 9.90
CA ASP A 280 -4.82 4.95 8.63
C ASP A 280 -4.55 6.10 7.65
N ILE A 281 -5.45 7.09 7.58
CA ILE A 281 -5.26 8.30 6.76
C ILE A 281 -4.03 9.08 7.25
N GLN A 282 -3.88 9.28 8.56
CA GLN A 282 -2.68 9.92 9.13
C GLN A 282 -1.41 9.12 8.80
N ALA A 283 -1.45 7.80 8.93
CA ALA A 283 -0.34 6.93 8.61
C ALA A 283 0.04 7.03 7.11
N CYS A 284 -0.95 7.11 6.23
CA CYS A 284 -0.75 7.33 4.81
C CYS A 284 -0.11 8.70 4.50
N CYS A 285 -0.54 9.76 5.20
CA CYS A 285 0.08 11.07 5.13
C CYS A 285 1.54 11.01 5.58
N LYS A 286 1.85 10.42 6.74
CA LYS A 286 3.22 10.24 7.25
C LYS A 286 4.12 9.48 6.29
N ALA A 287 3.57 8.51 5.59
CA ALA A 287 4.30 7.75 4.56
C ALA A 287 4.53 8.53 3.25
N GLY A 288 3.97 9.73 3.08
CA GLY A 288 4.03 10.50 1.84
C GLY A 288 3.27 9.85 0.67
N ALA A 289 2.21 9.12 0.98
CA ALA A 289 1.48 8.29 0.02
C ALA A 289 0.01 8.74 -0.21
N ILE A 290 -0.44 9.80 0.46
CA ILE A 290 -1.85 10.23 0.40
C ILE A 290 -2.29 10.61 -1.01
N THR A 291 -1.40 11.18 -1.81
CA THR A 291 -1.68 11.58 -3.21
C THR A 291 -1.95 10.39 -4.14
N SER A 292 -1.60 9.18 -3.72
CA SER A 292 -1.85 7.95 -4.49
C SER A 292 -3.28 7.43 -4.33
N ILE A 293 -3.98 7.84 -3.27
CA ILE A 293 -5.31 7.32 -2.91
C ILE A 293 -6.36 8.42 -2.73
N ALA A 294 -5.95 9.69 -2.67
CA ALA A 294 -6.82 10.83 -2.42
C ALA A 294 -6.52 11.97 -3.36
N LYS A 295 -7.55 12.70 -3.73
CA LYS A 295 -7.49 13.95 -4.49
C LYS A 295 -8.35 15.01 -3.83
N VAL A 296 -8.13 16.26 -4.19
CA VAL A 296 -8.97 17.38 -3.76
C VAL A 296 -10.41 17.17 -4.21
N GLY A 297 -11.35 17.40 -3.31
CA GLY A 297 -12.79 17.14 -3.48
C GLY A 297 -13.25 15.76 -3.02
N ASP A 298 -12.35 14.82 -2.78
CA ASP A 298 -12.73 13.54 -2.18
C ASP A 298 -13.20 13.73 -0.73
N THR A 299 -14.00 12.78 -0.26
CA THR A 299 -14.56 12.80 1.09
C THR A 299 -14.20 11.53 1.85
N PHE A 300 -14.15 11.64 3.16
CA PHE A 300 -14.05 10.51 4.09
C PHE A 300 -14.79 10.83 5.39
N SER A 301 -15.02 9.84 6.24
CA SER A 301 -15.72 10.01 7.50
C SER A 301 -14.94 9.44 8.67
N ASP A 302 -15.09 10.08 9.85
CA ASP A 302 -14.62 9.53 11.12
C ASP A 302 -15.73 8.78 11.91
N GLY A 303 -16.86 8.55 11.24
CA GLY A 303 -18.07 7.96 11.84
C GLY A 303 -19.04 8.98 12.44
N THR A 304 -18.60 10.21 12.65
CA THR A 304 -19.44 11.32 13.16
C THR A 304 -19.62 12.41 12.11
N TYR A 305 -18.53 12.84 11.51
CA TYR A 305 -18.51 13.89 10.50
C TYR A 305 -17.96 13.38 9.19
N THR A 306 -18.42 13.97 8.08
CA THR A 306 -17.82 13.78 6.75
C THR A 306 -16.97 14.98 6.42
N TYR A 307 -15.73 14.71 6.03
CA TYR A 307 -14.72 15.71 5.70
C TYR A 307 -14.51 15.77 4.19
N THR A 308 -14.41 16.97 3.66
CA THR A 308 -14.01 17.22 2.27
C THR A 308 -12.56 17.66 2.23
N ILE A 309 -11.77 17.06 1.36
CA ILE A 309 -10.37 17.46 1.11
C ILE A 309 -10.37 18.75 0.31
N ILE A 310 -9.87 19.83 0.92
CA ILE A 310 -9.78 21.15 0.25
C ILE A 310 -8.38 21.45 -0.30
N GLY A 311 -7.36 20.77 0.22
CA GLY A 311 -5.97 20.93 -0.24
C GLY A 311 -5.09 19.75 0.14
N ILE A 312 -4.10 19.43 -0.70
CA ILE A 312 -3.08 18.43 -0.43
C ILE A 312 -1.72 19.11 -0.59
N ASN A 313 -0.87 19.01 0.44
CA ASN A 313 0.48 19.59 0.47
C ASN A 313 0.55 21.11 0.26
N GLN A 314 -0.52 21.84 0.58
CA GLN A 314 -0.58 23.30 0.46
C GLN A 314 -0.21 23.99 1.79
N ASP A 315 -0.60 23.41 2.93
CA ASP A 315 -0.25 23.93 4.24
C ASP A 315 1.14 23.51 4.71
N LYS A 316 1.73 24.34 5.56
CA LYS A 316 3.04 24.10 6.16
C LYS A 316 2.87 23.65 7.62
N PRO A 317 3.17 22.39 7.96
CA PRO A 317 3.24 21.95 9.34
C PRO A 317 4.14 22.82 10.20
N SER A 318 3.70 23.07 11.43
CA SER A 318 4.38 23.94 12.38
C SER A 318 4.28 23.41 13.81
N ASP A 319 4.98 24.06 14.72
CA ASP A 319 4.70 23.97 16.15
C ASP A 319 3.54 24.93 16.55
N ALA A 320 3.20 24.93 17.82
CA ALA A 320 2.13 25.79 18.36
C ALA A 320 2.46 27.30 18.25
N SER A 321 3.73 27.68 18.11
CA SER A 321 4.14 29.08 17.92
C SER A 321 4.03 29.53 16.46
N GLY A 322 3.77 28.61 15.52
CA GLY A 322 3.78 28.87 14.08
C GLY A 322 5.16 28.75 13.43
N LYS A 323 6.15 28.23 14.13
CA LYS A 323 7.46 27.92 13.54
C LYS A 323 7.34 26.66 12.70
N ALA A 324 7.66 26.77 11.41
CA ALA A 324 7.56 25.67 10.48
C ALA A 324 8.41 24.46 10.89
N LEU A 325 7.85 23.26 10.75
CA LEU A 325 8.57 22.01 10.91
C LEU A 325 9.45 21.71 9.67
N SER A 326 10.51 20.95 9.86
CA SER A 326 11.30 20.44 8.74
C SER A 326 10.54 19.33 7.99
N LYS A 327 10.76 19.20 6.68
CA LYS A 327 10.08 18.19 5.85
C LYS A 327 10.33 16.74 6.33
N SER A 328 11.42 16.50 7.03
CA SER A 328 11.72 15.19 7.62
C SER A 328 10.81 14.81 8.80
N GLN A 329 10.07 15.75 9.36
CA GLN A 329 9.17 15.54 10.50
C GLN A 329 7.73 15.20 10.09
N TYR A 330 7.39 15.33 8.80
CA TYR A 330 6.09 15.02 8.24
C TYR A 330 6.21 14.55 6.79
N GLY A 331 5.24 13.77 6.34
CA GLY A 331 5.13 13.33 4.95
C GLY A 331 4.26 14.28 4.11
N ASP A 332 3.07 13.81 3.73
CA ASP A 332 2.05 14.63 3.09
C ASP A 332 1.17 15.34 4.13
N VAL A 333 0.52 16.40 3.69
CA VAL A 333 -0.40 17.21 4.51
C VAL A 333 -1.76 17.24 3.83
N LEU A 334 -2.76 16.76 4.52
CA LEU A 334 -4.14 16.73 4.06
C LEU A 334 -4.94 17.80 4.78
N THR A 335 -5.41 18.82 4.06
CA THR A 335 -6.26 19.87 4.63
C THR A 335 -7.72 19.58 4.31
N VAL A 336 -8.54 19.58 5.35
CA VAL A 336 -9.94 19.17 5.26
C VAL A 336 -10.88 20.15 5.98
N MET A 337 -12.12 20.17 5.51
CA MET A 337 -13.24 20.84 6.19
C MET A 337 -14.41 19.85 6.35
N PRO A 338 -15.12 19.87 7.47
CA PRO A 338 -16.35 19.10 7.66
C PRO A 338 -17.51 19.83 6.97
N LEU A 339 -17.62 19.64 5.66
CA LEU A 339 -18.65 20.32 4.84
C LEU A 339 -19.93 19.49 4.68
N GLY A 340 -19.90 18.22 5.06
CA GLY A 340 -20.96 17.25 4.80
C GLY A 340 -21.07 16.92 3.31
N ALA A 341 -21.07 15.67 2.95
CA ALA A 341 -21.44 15.26 1.60
C ALA A 341 -22.96 15.14 1.53
N PRO A 342 -23.65 15.74 0.54
CA PRO A 342 -25.06 15.42 0.31
C PRO A 342 -25.16 13.92 -0.02
N ALA A 343 -26.24 13.27 0.43
CA ALA A 343 -26.51 11.89 0.08
C ALA A 343 -26.47 11.72 -1.45
N GLY A 344 -25.58 10.87 -1.95
CA GLY A 344 -25.41 10.62 -3.38
C GLY A 344 -24.37 11.53 -4.08
N ALA A 345 -23.61 12.36 -3.35
CA ALA A 345 -22.48 13.07 -3.95
C ALA A 345 -21.40 12.07 -4.42
N THR A 346 -21.02 12.17 -5.68
CA THR A 346 -19.87 11.46 -6.23
C THR A 346 -18.59 12.25 -5.95
N ASN A 347 -17.48 11.56 -5.72
CA ASN A 347 -16.17 12.19 -5.53
C ASN A 347 -15.86 13.20 -6.66
N GLY A 348 -15.41 14.39 -6.27
CA GLY A 348 -15.08 15.47 -7.20
C GLY A 348 -16.25 16.37 -7.62
N GLN A 349 -17.47 16.14 -7.12
CA GLN A 349 -18.57 17.10 -7.31
C GLN A 349 -18.58 18.15 -6.19
N PRO A 350 -19.02 19.40 -6.47
CA PRO A 350 -19.19 20.39 -5.43
C PRO A 350 -20.13 19.88 -4.35
N VAL A 351 -19.62 19.80 -3.12
CA VAL A 351 -20.43 19.44 -1.97
C VAL A 351 -21.19 20.67 -1.54
N SER A 352 -22.52 20.58 -1.47
CA SER A 352 -23.32 21.63 -0.87
C SER A 352 -22.94 21.75 0.61
N MET A 353 -22.38 22.89 1.00
CA MET A 353 -21.94 23.11 2.37
C MET A 353 -23.17 23.13 3.31
N ASN A 354 -23.20 22.20 4.23
CA ASN A 354 -24.32 22.04 5.16
C ASN A 354 -23.88 22.40 6.59
N ALA A 355 -24.43 23.46 7.15
CA ALA A 355 -24.12 23.94 8.49
C ALA A 355 -24.37 22.88 9.58
N SER A 356 -25.43 22.10 9.49
CA SER A 356 -25.78 21.08 10.49
C SER A 356 -24.82 19.88 10.49
N ALA A 357 -24.04 19.70 9.41
CA ALA A 357 -23.07 18.62 9.29
C ALA A 357 -21.66 18.97 9.83
N THR A 358 -21.50 20.14 10.44
CA THR A 358 -20.22 20.59 11.01
C THR A 358 -20.19 20.41 12.54
N PRO A 359 -19.02 20.32 13.17
CA PRO A 359 -18.88 20.27 14.63
C PRO A 359 -19.50 21.45 15.37
N TRP A 360 -19.57 22.62 14.75
CA TRP A 360 -20.21 23.80 15.34
C TRP A 360 -21.72 23.81 15.14
N GLY A 361 -22.23 23.02 14.19
CA GLY A 361 -23.64 22.96 13.85
C GLY A 361 -24.15 24.27 13.25
N GLU A 362 -25.38 24.62 13.56
CA GLU A 362 -26.01 25.87 13.14
C GLU A 362 -25.70 27.05 14.06
N ASN A 363 -24.87 26.87 15.05
CA ASN A 363 -24.52 27.93 15.99
C ASN A 363 -23.69 29.03 15.31
N PHE A 364 -23.83 30.21 15.83
CA PHE A 364 -23.08 31.39 15.42
C PHE A 364 -22.07 31.76 16.50
N ALA A 365 -20.99 32.42 16.08
CA ALA A 365 -20.02 32.99 17.01
C ALA A 365 -19.54 34.35 16.50
N VAL A 366 -19.01 35.15 17.43
CA VAL A 366 -18.39 36.43 17.13
C VAL A 366 -16.90 36.25 16.86
N MET A 367 -16.29 37.11 16.05
CA MET A 367 -14.82 37.17 15.96
C MET A 367 -14.23 37.77 17.23
N ASN A 368 -14.76 38.89 17.69
CA ASN A 368 -14.43 39.56 18.95
C ASN A 368 -15.66 40.23 19.54
N GLY A 369 -15.93 40.04 20.82
CA GLY A 369 -17.08 40.61 21.50
C GLY A 369 -16.99 42.14 21.68
N ASP A 370 -15.78 42.70 21.70
CA ASP A 370 -15.47 44.12 21.83
C ASP A 370 -15.51 44.86 20.48
N ASN A 371 -15.98 44.22 19.43
CA ASN A 371 -16.15 44.78 18.11
C ASN A 371 -14.88 45.46 17.52
N THR A 372 -13.74 44.81 17.68
CA THR A 372 -12.47 45.24 17.10
C THR A 372 -11.85 44.14 16.26
N ASN A 373 -11.07 44.47 15.26
CA ASN A 373 -10.17 43.54 14.56
C ASN A 373 -8.70 43.74 14.95
N SER A 374 -8.42 44.53 15.98
CA SER A 374 -7.08 44.79 16.50
C SER A 374 -6.41 43.48 16.91
N GLY A 375 -5.14 43.32 16.53
CA GLY A 375 -4.40 42.08 16.70
C GLY A 375 -4.80 40.95 15.76
N SER A 376 -5.79 41.21 14.86
CA SER A 376 -6.16 40.31 13.78
C SER A 376 -6.61 38.92 14.27
N TRP A 377 -6.37 37.87 13.47
CA TRP A 377 -6.61 36.48 13.82
C TRP A 377 -5.87 36.05 15.09
N ALA A 378 -4.60 36.46 15.20
CA ALA A 378 -3.72 36.04 16.29
C ALA A 378 -4.29 36.33 17.69
N SER A 379 -5.00 37.45 17.85
CA SER A 379 -5.58 37.91 19.13
C SER A 379 -7.10 37.70 19.21
N SER A 380 -7.75 37.15 18.17
CA SER A 380 -9.20 37.04 18.13
C SER A 380 -9.75 36.06 19.18
N GLN A 381 -10.92 36.38 19.72
CA GLN A 381 -11.72 35.48 20.57
C GLN A 381 -12.10 34.21 19.80
N MET A 382 -12.34 34.33 18.50
CA MET A 382 -12.61 33.18 17.62
C MET A 382 -11.46 32.17 17.71
N ARG A 383 -10.20 32.60 17.57
CA ARG A 383 -9.02 31.74 17.63
C ARG A 383 -8.79 31.18 19.03
N SER A 384 -8.85 32.05 20.06
CA SER A 384 -8.46 31.69 21.42
C SER A 384 -9.51 30.88 22.19
N THR A 385 -10.78 31.00 21.82
CA THR A 385 -11.92 30.39 22.55
C THR A 385 -12.73 29.46 21.63
N THR A 386 -13.21 29.95 20.49
CA THR A 386 -14.13 29.18 19.64
C THR A 386 -13.44 28.01 18.94
N MET A 387 -12.21 28.17 18.42
CA MET A 387 -11.49 27.09 17.75
C MET A 387 -11.13 25.92 18.68
N PRO A 388 -10.65 26.12 19.92
CA PRO A 388 -10.51 25.03 20.88
C PRO A 388 -11.82 24.29 21.18
N GLN A 389 -12.93 25.00 21.31
CA GLN A 389 -14.25 24.40 21.52
C GLN A 389 -14.70 23.59 20.30
N TYR A 390 -14.43 24.10 19.09
CA TYR A 390 -14.69 23.39 17.84
C TYR A 390 -13.90 22.10 17.77
N LEU A 391 -12.59 22.16 18.04
CA LEU A 391 -11.71 21.01 18.06
C LEU A 391 -12.17 19.95 19.07
N ALA A 392 -12.61 20.37 20.29
CA ALA A 392 -13.08 19.47 21.33
C ALA A 392 -14.37 18.70 20.97
N LYS A 393 -15.12 19.15 19.97
CA LYS A 393 -16.33 18.46 19.47
C LYS A 393 -16.00 17.35 18.47
N LEU A 394 -14.79 17.32 17.93
CA LEU A 394 -14.36 16.25 17.03
C LEU A 394 -14.12 14.94 17.83
N PRO A 395 -14.32 13.77 17.22
CA PRO A 395 -13.92 12.50 17.83
C PRO A 395 -12.45 12.50 18.25
N GLN A 396 -12.11 11.83 19.35
CA GLN A 396 -10.75 11.82 19.90
C GLN A 396 -9.69 11.34 18.90
N ALA A 397 -10.05 10.34 18.09
CA ALA A 397 -9.14 9.84 17.03
C ALA A 397 -8.79 10.94 16.01
N THR A 398 -9.78 11.75 15.63
CA THR A 398 -9.60 12.90 14.73
C THR A 398 -8.73 13.97 15.40
N GLN A 399 -9.03 14.34 16.66
CA GLN A 399 -8.22 15.31 17.42
C GLN A 399 -6.74 14.90 17.51
N ASN A 400 -6.47 13.61 17.71
CA ASN A 400 -5.11 13.05 17.80
C ASN A 400 -4.36 13.10 16.47
N ALA A 401 -5.07 13.03 15.35
CA ALA A 401 -4.47 13.07 14.02
C ALA A 401 -4.19 14.51 13.51
N ILE A 402 -4.79 15.52 14.14
CA ILE A 402 -4.65 16.91 13.75
C ILE A 402 -3.33 17.49 14.25
N GLY A 403 -2.53 17.99 13.30
CA GLY A 403 -1.30 18.71 13.58
C GLY A 403 -1.46 20.23 13.49
N TYR A 404 -0.49 20.96 14.04
CA TYR A 404 -0.40 22.40 13.87
C TYR A 404 0.10 22.75 12.48
N VAL A 405 -0.50 23.79 11.89
CA VAL A 405 -0.01 24.36 10.64
C VAL A 405 0.17 25.86 10.76
N GLN A 406 1.14 26.38 10.02
CA GLN A 406 1.42 27.79 9.95
C GLN A 406 0.29 28.53 9.21
N LYS A 407 -0.29 29.53 9.86
CA LYS A 407 -1.25 30.42 9.25
C LYS A 407 -0.71 31.85 9.22
N VAL A 408 -0.73 32.43 8.03
CA VAL A 408 -0.35 33.80 7.81
C VAL A 408 -1.62 34.63 7.67
N THR A 409 -1.72 35.70 8.43
CA THR A 409 -2.88 36.60 8.42
C THR A 409 -2.40 38.04 8.48
N GLY A 410 -2.97 38.93 7.68
CA GLY A 410 -2.65 40.34 7.72
C GLY A 410 -2.94 40.95 9.09
N THR A 411 -2.07 41.85 9.54
CA THR A 411 -2.34 42.67 10.72
C THR A 411 -2.89 44.00 10.27
N TYR A 412 -3.95 44.42 10.95
CA TYR A 412 -4.57 45.69 10.69
C TYR A 412 -3.94 46.76 11.60
N ASP A 413 -3.49 47.89 11.05
CA ASP A 413 -2.96 49.06 11.75
C ASP A 413 -3.66 50.38 11.37
N GLY A 414 -4.93 50.31 11.07
CA GLY A 414 -5.73 51.45 10.60
C GLY A 414 -5.92 51.44 9.08
N TYR A 415 -5.73 52.56 8.43
CA TYR A 415 -5.97 52.70 6.99
C TYR A 415 -4.78 52.28 6.10
N ASN A 416 -3.71 51.78 6.70
CA ASN A 416 -2.50 51.45 5.94
C ASN A 416 -2.47 49.97 5.54
N ASP A 417 -2.37 49.74 4.24
CA ASP A 417 -2.11 48.44 3.63
C ASP A 417 -0.65 47.94 3.86
N GLY A 418 0.14 48.70 4.63
CA GLY A 418 1.51 48.39 5.00
C GLY A 418 1.67 47.58 6.28
N GLY A 419 0.58 47.07 6.84
CA GLY A 419 0.61 46.20 8.03
C GLY A 419 1.43 44.94 7.83
N ASN A 420 2.10 44.52 8.88
CA ASN A 420 2.84 43.25 8.90
C ASN A 420 1.87 42.08 8.93
N ASN A 421 2.29 40.94 8.39
CA ASN A 421 1.57 39.69 8.61
C ASN A 421 1.89 39.14 9.99
N SER A 422 0.89 38.61 10.68
CA SER A 422 1.07 37.73 11.82
C SER A 422 1.15 36.27 11.36
N VAL A 423 1.96 35.50 12.07
CA VAL A 423 2.12 34.06 11.84
C VAL A 423 1.68 33.32 13.09
N THR A 424 0.76 32.39 12.94
CA THR A 424 0.26 31.55 14.05
C THR A 424 0.41 30.07 13.72
N GLY A 425 0.55 29.25 14.77
CA GLY A 425 0.43 27.80 14.67
C GLY A 425 -0.97 27.39 15.13
N ASP A 426 -1.76 26.82 14.23
CA ASP A 426 -3.16 26.51 14.50
C ASP A 426 -3.47 25.03 14.15
N LYS A 427 -4.13 24.32 15.07
CA LYS A 427 -4.69 22.99 14.82
C LYS A 427 -6.02 23.07 14.06
N CYS A 428 -6.83 24.07 14.41
CA CYS A 428 -8.12 24.32 13.83
C CYS A 428 -8.19 25.83 13.51
N PHE A 429 -8.63 26.18 12.31
CA PHE A 429 -8.55 27.56 11.81
C PHE A 429 -9.66 27.87 10.81
N LEU A 430 -10.06 29.14 10.77
CA LEU A 430 -10.88 29.65 9.67
C LEU A 430 -10.00 29.87 8.44
N LEU A 431 -10.57 29.75 7.26
CA LEU A 431 -9.89 30.12 6.02
C LEU A 431 -9.75 31.63 5.89
N SER A 432 -8.75 32.08 5.14
CA SER A 432 -8.63 33.50 4.78
C SER A 432 -9.44 33.84 3.52
N ASP A 433 -9.63 35.11 3.28
CA ASP A 433 -10.27 35.61 2.05
C ASP A 433 -9.49 35.12 0.81
N LYS A 434 -8.16 35.21 0.84
CA LYS A 434 -7.28 34.72 -0.23
C LYS A 434 -7.38 33.22 -0.44
N GLU A 435 -7.47 32.44 0.62
CA GLU A 435 -7.54 30.98 0.55
C GLU A 435 -8.81 30.47 -0.15
N ILE A 436 -9.87 31.31 -0.17
CA ILE A 436 -11.13 30.99 -0.85
C ILE A 436 -11.24 31.66 -2.22
N PHE A 437 -10.97 32.96 -2.29
CA PHE A 437 -11.28 33.76 -3.49
C PHE A 437 -10.06 34.00 -4.40
N GLY A 438 -8.87 33.65 -3.97
CA GLY A 438 -7.66 33.88 -4.77
C GLY A 438 -7.29 35.36 -4.85
N GLY A 439 -6.86 35.82 -6.02
CA GLY A 439 -6.48 37.23 -6.26
C GLY A 439 -7.62 38.24 -6.27
N ASN A 440 -8.86 37.77 -6.24
CA ASN A 440 -10.07 38.60 -6.37
C ASN A 440 -10.78 38.84 -5.04
N GLY A 441 -10.21 38.40 -3.90
CA GLY A 441 -10.71 38.73 -2.57
C GLY A 441 -10.48 40.22 -2.32
N ALA A 442 -11.56 41.02 -2.35
CA ALA A 442 -11.45 42.48 -2.36
C ALA A 442 -11.22 43.07 -0.95
N TRP A 443 -11.23 42.27 0.10
CA TRP A 443 -11.37 42.78 1.46
C TRP A 443 -10.21 42.45 2.39
N CYS A 444 -9.27 41.57 2.02
CA CYS A 444 -8.06 41.33 2.81
C CYS A 444 -6.93 42.30 2.46
N THR A 445 -5.90 42.38 3.31
CA THR A 445 -4.73 43.20 3.01
C THR A 445 -3.90 42.61 1.87
N ASN A 446 -3.23 43.46 1.07
CA ASN A 446 -2.32 42.97 0.02
C ASN A 446 -1.18 42.11 0.57
N ASN A 447 -0.68 42.40 1.76
CA ASN A 447 0.39 41.64 2.40
C ASN A 447 -0.07 40.19 2.71
N GLU A 448 -1.28 40.01 3.22
CA GLU A 448 -1.88 38.69 3.40
C GLU A 448 -2.09 37.99 2.06
N ALA A 449 -2.63 38.70 1.08
CA ALA A 449 -2.88 38.13 -0.26
C ALA A 449 -1.61 37.63 -0.94
N ASN A 450 -0.47 38.31 -0.70
CA ASN A 450 0.84 37.88 -1.24
C ASN A 450 1.52 36.76 -0.44
N ALA A 451 1.13 36.57 0.81
CA ALA A 451 1.75 35.62 1.74
C ALA A 451 1.01 34.27 1.84
N THR A 452 -0.17 34.18 1.25
CA THR A 452 -1.00 32.98 1.27
C THR A 452 -1.33 32.49 -0.16
N PHE A 453 -1.98 31.35 -0.24
CA PHE A 453 -2.41 30.72 -1.51
C PHE A 453 -3.94 30.56 -1.53
N GLN A 454 -4.50 30.21 -2.68
CA GLN A 454 -5.88 29.73 -2.78
C GLN A 454 -5.89 28.21 -2.71
N TYR A 455 -6.75 27.61 -1.89
CA TYR A 455 -6.90 26.15 -1.86
C TYR A 455 -7.39 25.61 -3.20
N GLN A 456 -6.83 24.47 -3.60
CA GLN A 456 -7.17 23.80 -4.87
C GLN A 456 -8.67 23.52 -5.00
N TYR A 457 -9.36 23.22 -3.90
CA TYR A 457 -10.80 23.02 -3.88
C TYR A 457 -11.56 24.25 -4.40
N PHE A 458 -11.18 25.44 -3.97
CA PHE A 458 -11.80 26.69 -4.39
C PHE A 458 -11.28 27.20 -5.74
N GLN A 459 -10.16 26.68 -6.21
CA GLN A 459 -9.65 26.97 -7.57
C GLN A 459 -10.37 26.16 -8.65
N SER A 460 -10.77 24.92 -8.35
CA SER A 460 -11.18 23.97 -9.38
C SER A 460 -12.55 23.34 -9.17
N ILE A 461 -13.09 23.34 -7.95
CA ILE A 461 -14.36 22.67 -7.62
C ILE A 461 -15.39 23.70 -7.15
N ALA A 462 -15.16 24.38 -6.02
CA ALA A 462 -16.08 25.38 -5.49
C ALA A 462 -15.76 26.77 -6.07
N THR A 463 -15.93 26.94 -7.37
CA THR A 463 -15.53 28.14 -8.11
C THR A 463 -16.62 29.21 -8.20
N THR A 464 -17.88 28.83 -7.97
CA THR A 464 -19.03 29.75 -8.09
C THR A 464 -19.55 30.20 -6.72
N PRO A 465 -20.28 31.34 -6.62
CA PRO A 465 -20.92 31.76 -5.39
C PRO A 465 -21.83 30.66 -4.80
N GLU A 466 -22.61 29.98 -5.62
CA GLU A 466 -23.55 28.94 -5.18
C GLU A 466 -22.81 27.77 -4.52
N SER A 467 -21.65 27.38 -5.04
CA SER A 467 -20.85 26.29 -4.50
C SER A 467 -20.15 26.64 -3.18
N ARG A 468 -20.01 27.92 -2.84
CA ARG A 468 -19.47 28.45 -1.59
C ARG A 468 -20.55 28.90 -0.60
N ASN A 469 -21.82 28.88 -1.03
CA ASN A 469 -22.94 29.30 -0.19
C ASN A 469 -23.35 28.21 0.78
N ILE A 470 -23.36 28.54 2.05
CA ILE A 470 -23.79 27.63 3.13
C ILE A 470 -25.19 28.04 3.60
N ASN A 471 -26.23 27.46 3.02
CA ASN A 471 -27.63 27.70 3.37
C ASN A 471 -27.99 29.19 3.47
N SER A 472 -27.48 30.01 2.53
CA SER A 472 -27.64 31.48 2.51
C SER A 472 -27.12 32.18 3.78
N ARG A 473 -26.26 31.55 4.56
CA ARG A 473 -25.67 32.10 5.78
C ARG A 473 -24.37 32.80 5.50
N TRP A 474 -24.10 33.85 6.23
CA TRP A 474 -22.78 34.46 6.31
C TRP A 474 -21.90 33.63 7.24
N TRP A 475 -20.63 33.43 6.87
CA TRP A 475 -19.66 32.72 7.69
C TRP A 475 -18.31 33.42 7.70
N TRP A 476 -17.63 33.29 8.84
CA TRP A 476 -16.41 33.99 9.12
C TRP A 476 -15.21 33.47 8.36
N LEU A 477 -14.35 34.44 7.95
CA LEU A 477 -12.98 34.23 7.52
C LEU A 477 -12.03 34.85 8.54
N ARG A 478 -10.78 34.36 8.60
CA ARG A 478 -9.80 34.88 9.58
C ARG A 478 -9.20 36.22 9.20
N SER A 479 -9.30 36.64 7.92
CA SER A 479 -8.73 37.89 7.44
C SER A 479 -9.41 39.12 8.06
N PRO A 480 -8.68 40.07 8.66
CA PRO A 480 -9.24 41.36 8.98
C PRO A 480 -9.59 42.10 7.71
N SER A 481 -10.71 42.83 7.72
CA SER A 481 -11.13 43.62 6.56
C SER A 481 -10.28 44.86 6.39
N TYR A 482 -9.72 45.06 5.21
CA TYR A 482 -8.98 46.25 4.86
C TYR A 482 -9.86 47.51 5.01
N GLY A 483 -9.29 48.57 5.55
CA GLY A 483 -9.95 49.88 5.72
C GLY A 483 -10.98 49.99 6.84
N ASN A 484 -11.13 48.96 7.69
CA ASN A 484 -12.07 48.95 8.81
C ASN A 484 -11.44 48.38 10.10
N SER A 485 -11.50 49.12 11.19
CA SER A 485 -10.90 48.73 12.49
C SER A 485 -11.74 47.76 13.29
N ASN A 486 -12.95 47.39 12.81
CA ASN A 486 -13.89 46.57 13.54
C ASN A 486 -14.51 45.46 12.70
N ARG A 487 -13.92 45.11 11.54
CA ARG A 487 -14.51 44.12 10.64
C ARG A 487 -13.52 43.01 10.28
N PHE A 488 -14.05 41.85 10.10
CA PHE A 488 -13.38 40.71 9.49
C PHE A 488 -14.06 40.32 8.17
N CYS A 489 -13.33 39.68 7.29
CA CYS A 489 -13.87 39.13 6.06
C CYS A 489 -14.87 38.00 6.35
N ILE A 490 -15.86 37.89 5.49
CA ILE A 490 -16.88 36.84 5.52
C ILE A 490 -17.09 36.29 4.11
N VAL A 491 -17.68 35.10 4.04
CA VAL A 491 -18.39 34.68 2.83
C VAL A 491 -19.86 35.06 3.02
N ASN A 492 -20.37 35.90 2.12
CA ASN A 492 -21.75 36.37 2.08
C ASN A 492 -22.42 35.81 0.83
N ALA A 493 -23.39 34.89 1.00
CA ALA A 493 -24.06 34.21 -0.10
C ALA A 493 -23.08 33.67 -1.18
N GLY A 494 -21.94 33.13 -0.72
CA GLY A 494 -20.89 32.61 -1.59
C GLY A 494 -19.91 33.62 -2.18
N SER A 495 -20.13 34.92 -1.97
CA SER A 495 -19.25 36.01 -2.41
C SER A 495 -18.43 36.58 -1.26
N SER A 496 -17.28 37.20 -1.57
CA SER A 496 -16.47 37.91 -0.58
C SER A 496 -17.21 39.13 -0.02
N GLY A 497 -17.12 39.29 1.30
CA GLY A 497 -17.71 40.42 2.02
C GLY A 497 -16.99 40.70 3.33
N ASN A 498 -17.53 41.60 4.14
CA ASN A 498 -17.04 41.85 5.48
C ASN A 498 -18.19 42.02 6.51
N GLY A 499 -17.91 41.75 7.76
CA GLY A 499 -18.88 41.87 8.87
C GLY A 499 -18.22 42.45 10.11
N SER A 500 -19.01 43.17 10.96
CA SER A 500 -18.51 43.66 12.25
C SER A 500 -18.08 42.50 13.16
N ALA A 501 -16.94 42.65 13.82
CA ALA A 501 -16.34 41.59 14.63
C ALA A 501 -17.26 41.06 15.72
N SER A 502 -18.20 41.89 16.24
CA SER A 502 -19.20 41.51 17.24
C SER A 502 -20.47 40.87 16.63
N ASN A 503 -20.59 40.80 15.30
CA ASN A 503 -21.70 40.09 14.68
C ASN A 503 -21.56 38.58 14.93
N SER A 504 -22.68 37.91 15.04
CA SER A 504 -22.71 36.44 15.11
C SER A 504 -22.91 35.87 13.71
N ASN A 505 -21.88 35.18 13.19
CA ASN A 505 -21.91 34.50 11.90
C ASN A 505 -21.49 33.03 12.03
N GLY A 506 -21.72 32.26 10.97
CA GLY A 506 -21.38 30.84 10.91
C GLY A 506 -19.88 30.57 11.09
N VAL A 507 -19.56 29.42 11.65
CA VAL A 507 -18.17 28.97 11.89
C VAL A 507 -17.91 27.70 11.11
N PHE A 508 -17.04 27.78 10.12
CA PHE A 508 -16.61 26.66 9.27
C PHE A 508 -15.09 26.58 9.30
N ALA A 509 -14.59 25.75 10.19
CA ALA A 509 -13.16 25.63 10.39
C ALA A 509 -12.56 24.48 9.58
N ALA A 510 -11.31 24.66 9.16
CA ALA A 510 -10.45 23.64 8.58
C ALA A 510 -9.42 23.15 9.59
N PHE A 511 -8.84 21.99 9.30
CA PHE A 511 -7.69 21.44 10.03
C PHE A 511 -6.85 20.55 9.12
N CYS A 512 -5.65 20.20 9.57
CA CYS A 512 -4.73 19.39 8.79
C CYS A 512 -4.40 18.08 9.50
N ILE A 513 -4.37 16.99 8.71
CA ILE A 513 -3.92 15.65 9.09
C ILE A 513 -2.56 15.41 8.42
N TYR A 514 -1.55 15.00 9.22
CA TYR A 514 -0.22 14.61 8.72
C TYR A 514 0.57 13.73 9.69
#